data_6b9712c310c47140eeace2bec4f81971
#
_entry.id   6b9712c310c47140eeace2bec4f81971
#
_cell.length_a   1.000
_cell.length_b   1.000
_cell.length_c   1.000
_cell.angle_alpha   90.00
_cell.angle_beta   90.00
_cell.angle_gamma   90.00
#
_symmetry.space_group_name_H-M   'P 1'
#
loop_
_entity.id
_entity.type
_entity.pdbx_description
1 polymer ?
#
loop_
_entity_poly.entity_id
_entity_poly.type
_entity_poly.pdbx_seq_one_letter_code
_entity_poly.pdbx_strand_id
1 'polypeptide(L)'
;TKDACKDLGVKPRDADRSKNFFALGLVSWMYSMPVEPTLDWIDSKFAGRDLVIGANKAAFNAGHAYGETTELGAQRVIVNAAPLSPGTYTNVNGNTALSWGLVAASQLSGLPLHLGSYPITPATDILHELSKHKAFGVTTFQAEDEIAAVGAAIGASYGGSLAVTTTSGPGLALKGEAMGLAVSLELPLVVVDIQRGGPSTGLPTKTEQSDLLAALYGRHGECPIPIVAPCTPGDCFLMALEAFRIAINYMTPVILLSDNSLANGAEPWRLPDLSTLPDLTPNFRTEAEGFHPYLRDPETHARPWALPGTPGLEHRLGGLEKDHDSGNINYEPENHERMVRVREAKIQAVAKTLAPLEVMGPKQNEVLVVTWGSSYGPSRSAVEKLQAQGQPVSLLVLRHLNPLPEDLGTVLANFRHIFVPEMNRGQLAHVLRAEFLVDAISFHKVQG
;
A
#
# COMPACT_ATOMS: atom_id res chain seq x y z
N THR A 1 18.69 7.01 -35.04
CA THR A 1 17.45 6.25 -35.28
C THR A 1 17.04 6.24 -36.75
N LYS A 2 16.91 7.40 -37.41
CA LYS A 2 16.52 7.48 -38.83
C LYS A 2 17.47 6.72 -39.75
N ASP A 3 18.76 6.91 -39.57
CA ASP A 3 19.80 6.22 -40.35
C ASP A 3 19.78 4.72 -40.11
N ALA A 4 19.59 4.28 -38.87
CA ALA A 4 19.48 2.86 -38.52
C ALA A 4 18.26 2.16 -39.13
N CYS A 5 17.21 2.91 -39.46
CA CYS A 5 15.97 2.39 -40.07
C CYS A 5 15.88 2.62 -41.59
N LYS A 6 16.92 3.20 -42.23
CA LYS A 6 16.86 3.67 -43.62
C LYS A 6 16.52 2.56 -44.64
N ASP A 7 17.08 1.38 -44.42
CA ASP A 7 16.93 0.26 -45.36
C ASP A 7 15.73 -0.65 -45.06
N LEU A 8 14.94 -0.33 -44.00
CA LEU A 8 13.80 -1.11 -43.55
C LEU A 8 12.46 -0.67 -44.18
N GLY A 9 12.46 0.31 -45.08
CA GLY A 9 11.22 0.84 -45.68
C GLY A 9 10.28 1.55 -44.70
N VAL A 10 10.78 1.92 -43.52
CA VAL A 10 10.00 2.60 -42.47
C VAL A 10 9.95 4.10 -42.75
N LYS A 11 8.75 4.71 -42.63
CA LYS A 11 8.59 6.15 -42.81
C LYS A 11 9.39 6.90 -41.73
N PRO A 12 9.99 8.08 -42.06
CA PRO A 12 10.82 8.85 -41.11
C PRO A 12 10.14 9.16 -39.77
N ARG A 13 8.83 9.40 -39.79
CA ARG A 13 8.02 9.65 -38.59
C ARG A 13 7.92 8.41 -37.69
N ASP A 14 7.85 7.22 -38.27
CA ASP A 14 7.74 5.97 -37.54
C ASP A 14 9.12 5.54 -37.01
N ALA A 15 10.19 5.81 -37.77
CA ALA A 15 11.57 5.64 -37.28
C ALA A 15 11.88 6.52 -36.05
N ASP A 16 11.34 7.74 -35.99
CA ASP A 16 11.47 8.63 -34.80
C ASP A 16 10.82 8.06 -33.54
N ARG A 17 9.79 7.24 -33.67
CA ARG A 17 9.15 6.56 -32.53
C ARG A 17 10.07 5.53 -31.88
N SER A 18 11.07 5.01 -32.60
CA SER A 18 12.04 4.04 -32.07
C SER A 18 13.20 4.68 -31.32
N LYS A 19 13.24 6.02 -31.12
CA LYS A 19 14.35 6.72 -30.45
C LYS A 19 14.65 6.22 -29.03
N ASN A 20 13.60 5.79 -28.30
CA ASN A 20 13.78 5.27 -26.95
C ASN A 20 14.53 3.93 -26.95
N PHE A 21 14.39 3.11 -28.01
CA PHE A 21 15.16 1.88 -28.17
C PHE A 21 16.63 2.16 -28.48
N PHE A 22 16.94 3.24 -29.20
CA PHE A 22 18.33 3.69 -29.36
C PHE A 22 18.95 4.04 -27.99
N ALA A 23 18.25 4.84 -27.20
CA ALA A 23 18.70 5.18 -25.83
C ALA A 23 18.85 3.93 -24.96
N LEU A 24 17.91 2.98 -25.05
CA LEU A 24 17.97 1.71 -24.31
C LEU A 24 19.20 0.87 -24.75
N GLY A 25 19.50 0.80 -26.05
CA GLY A 25 20.69 0.12 -26.55
C GLY A 25 21.99 0.73 -26.01
N LEU A 26 22.08 2.06 -26.01
CA LEU A 26 23.22 2.77 -25.41
C LEU A 26 23.38 2.47 -23.92
N VAL A 27 22.28 2.52 -23.16
CA VAL A 27 22.26 2.16 -21.72
C VAL A 27 22.68 0.71 -21.51
N SER A 28 22.19 -0.22 -22.34
CA SER A 28 22.56 -1.64 -22.28
C SER A 28 24.06 -1.84 -22.48
N TRP A 29 24.68 -1.09 -23.39
CA TRP A 29 26.13 -1.10 -23.55
C TRP A 29 26.85 -0.52 -22.32
N MET A 30 26.40 0.64 -21.80
CA MET A 30 27.02 1.31 -20.64
C MET A 30 27.05 0.41 -19.39
N TYR A 31 26.00 -0.37 -19.18
CA TYR A 31 25.86 -1.24 -18.02
C TYR A 31 26.16 -2.71 -18.29
N SER A 32 26.74 -3.02 -19.45
CA SER A 32 27.08 -4.41 -19.84
C SER A 32 25.91 -5.39 -19.73
N MET A 33 24.71 -4.92 -20.07
CA MET A 33 23.50 -5.72 -19.99
C MET A 33 23.40 -6.68 -21.19
N PRO A 34 22.84 -7.90 -21.03
CA PRO A 34 22.60 -8.81 -22.14
C PRO A 34 21.60 -8.21 -23.13
N VAL A 35 21.88 -8.38 -24.41
CA VAL A 35 21.09 -7.79 -25.52
C VAL A 35 19.86 -8.65 -25.86
N GLU A 36 20.04 -9.97 -25.84
CA GLU A 36 19.05 -10.96 -26.28
C GLU A 36 17.69 -10.82 -25.62
N PRO A 37 17.57 -10.67 -24.26
CA PRO A 37 16.27 -10.56 -23.61
C PRO A 37 15.45 -9.36 -24.10
N THR A 38 16.13 -8.25 -24.44
CA THR A 38 15.45 -7.06 -24.97
C THR A 38 14.96 -7.28 -26.40
N LEU A 39 15.75 -7.96 -27.23
CA LEU A 39 15.37 -8.28 -28.60
C LEU A 39 14.18 -9.25 -28.63
N ASP A 40 14.19 -10.27 -27.79
CA ASP A 40 13.10 -11.25 -27.66
C ASP A 40 11.81 -10.56 -27.14
N TRP A 41 11.94 -9.63 -26.19
CA TRP A 41 10.82 -8.86 -25.71
C TRP A 41 10.23 -7.96 -26.82
N ILE A 42 11.06 -7.35 -27.66
CA ILE A 42 10.58 -6.55 -28.80
C ILE A 42 9.77 -7.44 -29.75
N ASP A 43 10.24 -8.66 -30.07
CA ASP A 43 9.50 -9.60 -30.91
C ASP A 43 8.14 -9.94 -30.33
N SER A 44 8.09 -10.30 -29.06
CA SER A 44 6.87 -10.66 -28.35
C SER A 44 5.90 -9.47 -28.24
N LYS A 45 6.39 -8.30 -27.83
CA LYS A 45 5.57 -7.11 -27.57
C LYS A 45 4.90 -6.54 -28.81
N PHE A 46 5.58 -6.61 -29.94
CA PHE A 46 5.13 -6.06 -31.20
C PHE A 46 4.75 -7.12 -32.23
N ALA A 47 4.47 -8.36 -31.79
CA ALA A 47 4.10 -9.47 -32.65
C ALA A 47 3.03 -9.07 -33.68
N GLY A 48 3.24 -9.48 -34.95
CA GLY A 48 2.39 -9.11 -36.08
C GLY A 48 2.62 -7.72 -36.66
N ARG A 49 3.67 -6.99 -36.21
CA ARG A 49 4.03 -5.65 -36.72
C ARG A 49 5.51 -5.63 -37.15
N ASP A 50 5.85 -6.39 -38.15
CA ASP A 50 7.24 -6.67 -38.57
C ASP A 50 8.08 -5.41 -38.82
N LEU A 51 7.50 -4.36 -39.44
CA LEU A 51 8.19 -3.08 -39.63
C LEU A 51 8.53 -2.38 -38.32
N VAL A 52 7.64 -2.48 -37.31
CA VAL A 52 7.88 -1.90 -35.98
C VAL A 52 8.93 -2.69 -35.22
N ILE A 53 8.89 -4.00 -35.30
CA ILE A 53 9.90 -4.90 -34.75
C ILE A 53 11.27 -4.57 -35.35
N GLY A 54 11.36 -4.54 -36.67
CA GLY A 54 12.59 -4.22 -37.38
C GLY A 54 13.17 -2.85 -37.01
N ALA A 55 12.33 -1.82 -36.96
CA ALA A 55 12.74 -0.47 -36.59
C ALA A 55 13.26 -0.38 -35.14
N ASN A 56 12.56 -1.00 -34.20
CA ASN A 56 12.97 -0.99 -32.79
C ASN A 56 14.26 -1.77 -32.55
N LYS A 57 14.42 -2.96 -33.17
CA LYS A 57 15.68 -3.73 -33.11
C LYS A 57 16.83 -3.00 -33.74
N ALA A 58 16.65 -2.40 -34.94
CA ALA A 58 17.69 -1.64 -35.61
C ALA A 58 18.10 -0.41 -34.75
N ALA A 59 17.13 0.30 -34.17
CA ALA A 59 17.42 1.42 -33.28
C ALA A 59 18.19 0.97 -32.03
N PHE A 60 17.78 -0.12 -31.39
CA PHE A 60 18.46 -0.68 -30.22
C PHE A 60 19.90 -1.07 -30.52
N ASN A 61 20.12 -1.85 -31.58
CA ASN A 61 21.44 -2.28 -32.01
C ASN A 61 22.33 -1.08 -32.36
N ALA A 62 21.78 -0.08 -33.04
CA ALA A 62 22.52 1.16 -33.38
C ALA A 62 22.91 1.95 -32.12
N GLY A 63 22.05 1.99 -31.09
CA GLY A 63 22.38 2.62 -29.81
C GLY A 63 23.49 1.88 -29.08
N HIS A 64 23.46 0.56 -29.05
CA HIS A 64 24.51 -0.28 -28.45
C HIS A 64 25.85 -0.09 -29.18
N ALA A 65 25.85 -0.19 -30.52
CA ALA A 65 27.03 0.02 -31.36
C ALA A 65 27.60 1.45 -31.24
N TYR A 66 26.71 2.46 -31.07
CA TYR A 66 27.14 3.83 -30.84
C TYR A 66 27.93 3.98 -29.53
N GLY A 67 27.49 3.33 -28.45
CA GLY A 67 28.24 3.29 -27.20
C GLY A 67 29.62 2.67 -27.38
N GLU A 68 29.69 1.56 -28.13
CA GLU A 68 30.93 0.83 -28.39
C GLU A 68 31.90 1.64 -29.24
N THR A 69 31.42 2.32 -30.29
CA THR A 69 32.30 3.05 -31.25
C THR A 69 32.73 4.42 -30.75
N THR A 70 31.93 5.07 -29.88
CA THR A 70 32.24 6.41 -29.38
C THR A 70 32.96 6.41 -28.05
N GLU A 71 33.17 5.23 -27.42
CA GLU A 71 33.79 5.08 -26.11
C GLU A 71 33.25 6.08 -25.08
N LEU A 72 31.93 6.34 -25.16
CA LEU A 72 31.24 7.28 -24.30
C LEU A 72 31.30 6.82 -22.83
N GLY A 73 32.19 7.45 -22.11
CA GLY A 73 32.44 7.19 -20.70
C GLY A 73 33.56 6.18 -20.48
N ALA A 74 34.60 6.62 -19.84
CA ALA A 74 35.81 5.86 -19.55
C ALA A 74 35.59 4.60 -18.69
N GLN A 75 34.36 4.32 -18.27
CA GLN A 75 34.04 3.16 -17.42
C GLN A 75 32.70 2.55 -17.79
N ARG A 76 32.75 1.37 -18.42
CA ARG A 76 31.58 0.47 -18.45
C ARG A 76 31.30 -0.02 -17.02
N VAL A 77 30.07 0.05 -16.60
CA VAL A 77 29.62 -0.47 -15.30
C VAL A 77 29.14 -1.91 -15.51
N ILE A 78 29.64 -2.84 -14.70
CA ILE A 78 29.15 -4.22 -14.69
C ILE A 78 28.13 -4.31 -13.56
N VAL A 79 26.89 -4.67 -13.91
CA VAL A 79 25.85 -5.00 -12.92
C VAL A 79 25.95 -6.49 -12.67
N ASN A 80 26.50 -6.86 -11.52
CA ASN A 80 26.60 -8.26 -11.11
C ASN A 80 25.21 -8.81 -10.77
N ALA A 81 25.04 -10.13 -10.87
CA ALA A 81 23.83 -10.82 -10.42
C ALA A 81 23.57 -10.49 -8.94
N ALA A 82 22.33 -10.08 -8.62
CA ALA A 82 21.94 -9.84 -7.24
C ALA A 82 21.92 -11.16 -6.45
N PRO A 83 22.39 -11.16 -5.18
CA PRO A 83 22.38 -12.34 -4.31
C PRO A 83 20.96 -12.63 -3.80
N LEU A 84 20.04 -12.97 -4.72
CA LEU A 84 18.67 -13.31 -4.38
C LEU A 84 18.58 -14.75 -3.85
N SER A 85 17.71 -14.97 -2.85
CA SER A 85 17.39 -16.31 -2.36
C SER A 85 16.77 -17.16 -3.47
N PRO A 86 17.00 -18.48 -3.53
CA PRO A 86 16.34 -19.34 -4.50
C PRO A 86 14.81 -19.23 -4.46
N GLY A 87 14.16 -19.21 -5.62
CA GLY A 87 12.70 -19.11 -5.74
C GLY A 87 12.23 -18.66 -7.12
N THR A 88 10.92 -18.58 -7.28
CA THR A 88 10.31 -18.01 -8.49
C THR A 88 10.10 -16.53 -8.28
N TYR A 89 10.56 -15.72 -9.24
CA TYR A 89 10.50 -14.27 -9.18
C TYR A 89 9.71 -13.69 -10.36
N THR A 90 9.05 -12.58 -10.11
CA THR A 90 8.52 -11.68 -11.14
C THR A 90 8.89 -10.24 -10.80
N ASN A 91 8.97 -9.37 -11.80
CA ASN A 91 9.06 -7.94 -11.55
C ASN A 91 7.68 -7.39 -11.27
N VAL A 92 7.52 -6.67 -10.16
CA VAL A 92 6.24 -6.11 -9.76
C VAL A 92 6.41 -4.66 -9.30
N ASN A 93 5.47 -3.80 -9.65
CA ASN A 93 5.33 -2.49 -9.00
C ASN A 93 4.31 -2.57 -7.86
N GLY A 94 4.34 -1.56 -6.97
CA GLY A 94 3.50 -1.60 -5.77
C GLY A 94 2.01 -1.62 -6.05
N ASN A 95 1.51 -0.87 -7.05
CA ASN A 95 0.08 -0.89 -7.39
C ASN A 95 -0.37 -2.26 -7.92
N THR A 96 0.47 -2.94 -8.70
CA THR A 96 0.19 -4.30 -9.18
C THR A 96 0.24 -5.31 -8.02
N ALA A 97 1.27 -5.25 -7.17
CA ALA A 97 1.39 -6.12 -6.01
C ALA A 97 0.22 -5.94 -5.03
N LEU A 98 -0.17 -4.69 -4.76
CA LEU A 98 -1.35 -4.37 -3.95
C LEU A 98 -2.62 -4.95 -4.56
N SER A 99 -2.84 -4.76 -5.86
CA SER A 99 -4.01 -5.30 -6.56
C SER A 99 -4.07 -6.83 -6.47
N TRP A 100 -2.94 -7.52 -6.63
CA TRP A 100 -2.86 -8.97 -6.47
C TRP A 100 -3.10 -9.41 -5.02
N GLY A 101 -2.64 -8.63 -4.03
CA GLY A 101 -2.94 -8.85 -2.63
C GLY A 101 -4.44 -8.74 -2.32
N LEU A 102 -5.13 -7.76 -2.90
CA LEU A 102 -6.58 -7.61 -2.77
C LEU A 102 -7.34 -8.79 -3.41
N VAL A 103 -6.90 -9.27 -4.59
CA VAL A 103 -7.47 -10.47 -5.22
C VAL A 103 -7.20 -11.71 -4.37
N ALA A 104 -5.99 -11.86 -3.84
CA ALA A 104 -5.63 -12.97 -2.95
C ALA A 104 -6.50 -12.97 -1.68
N ALA A 105 -6.75 -11.80 -1.09
CA ALA A 105 -7.66 -11.66 0.05
C ALA A 105 -9.08 -12.16 -0.26
N SER A 106 -9.59 -11.84 -1.45
CA SER A 106 -10.89 -12.35 -1.92
C SER A 106 -10.90 -13.86 -2.01
N GLN A 107 -9.86 -14.47 -2.58
CA GLN A 107 -9.77 -15.93 -2.70
C GLN A 107 -9.61 -16.64 -1.34
N LEU A 108 -8.81 -16.06 -0.44
CA LEU A 108 -8.59 -16.60 0.91
C LEU A 108 -9.83 -16.49 1.80
N SER A 109 -10.62 -15.43 1.65
CA SER A 109 -11.86 -15.24 2.42
C SER A 109 -13.07 -15.94 1.81
N GLY A 110 -13.01 -16.31 0.52
CA GLY A 110 -14.17 -16.79 -0.24
C GLY A 110 -15.22 -15.70 -0.54
N LEU A 111 -14.90 -14.42 -0.30
CA LEU A 111 -15.82 -13.30 -0.53
C LEU A 111 -15.51 -12.59 -1.86
N PRO A 112 -16.55 -12.08 -2.57
CA PRO A 112 -16.33 -11.25 -3.75
C PRO A 112 -15.64 -9.93 -3.35
N LEU A 113 -14.73 -9.45 -4.20
CA LEU A 113 -14.05 -8.17 -4.02
C LEU A 113 -14.80 -7.07 -4.76
N HIS A 114 -15.13 -5.97 -4.06
CA HIS A 114 -15.73 -4.79 -4.66
C HIS A 114 -14.82 -3.58 -4.50
N LEU A 115 -14.38 -2.99 -5.61
CA LEU A 115 -13.68 -1.72 -5.66
C LEU A 115 -14.63 -0.59 -6.04
N GLY A 116 -14.87 0.36 -5.13
CA GLY A 116 -15.45 1.66 -5.44
C GLY A 116 -14.34 2.71 -5.55
N SER A 117 -14.13 3.29 -6.75
CA SER A 117 -13.01 4.22 -6.97
C SER A 117 -13.41 5.39 -7.86
N TYR A 118 -12.75 6.53 -7.66
CA TYR A 118 -12.71 7.65 -8.58
C TYR A 118 -11.29 7.82 -9.11
N PRO A 119 -11.09 8.02 -10.41
CA PRO A 119 -9.74 8.10 -11.00
C PRO A 119 -8.93 9.25 -10.45
N ILE A 120 -7.78 8.93 -9.86
CA ILE A 120 -6.79 9.90 -9.37
C ILE A 120 -5.38 9.31 -9.46
N THR A 121 -4.43 10.09 -10.00
CA THR A 121 -3.02 9.69 -10.05
C THR A 121 -2.41 9.71 -8.63
N PRO A 122 -1.66 8.66 -8.20
CA PRO A 122 -1.28 7.45 -8.93
C PRO A 122 -2.17 6.23 -8.66
N ALA A 123 -3.28 6.36 -7.95
CA ALA A 123 -4.13 5.24 -7.50
C ALA A 123 -4.94 4.59 -8.65
N THR A 124 -5.13 5.27 -9.79
CA THR A 124 -5.94 4.78 -10.91
C THR A 124 -5.45 3.46 -11.49
N ASP A 125 -4.16 3.16 -11.40
CA ASP A 125 -3.60 1.92 -11.92
C ASP A 125 -4.13 0.68 -11.18
N ILE A 126 -4.52 0.83 -9.91
CA ILE A 126 -5.18 -0.24 -9.13
C ILE A 126 -6.55 -0.57 -9.76
N LEU A 127 -7.34 0.45 -10.14
CA LEU A 127 -8.61 0.25 -10.84
C LEU A 127 -8.39 -0.48 -12.18
N HIS A 128 -7.39 -0.06 -12.94
CA HIS A 128 -7.06 -0.70 -14.22
C HIS A 128 -6.60 -2.14 -14.04
N GLU A 129 -5.79 -2.43 -13.03
CA GLU A 129 -5.33 -3.79 -12.75
C GLU A 129 -6.47 -4.69 -12.30
N LEU A 130 -7.26 -4.27 -11.30
CA LEU A 130 -8.37 -5.06 -10.77
C LEU A 130 -9.45 -5.34 -11.82
N SER A 131 -9.67 -4.42 -12.77
CA SER A 131 -10.64 -4.63 -13.86
C SER A 131 -10.33 -5.84 -14.76
N LYS A 132 -9.10 -6.35 -14.74
CA LYS A 132 -8.67 -7.54 -15.48
C LYS A 132 -9.03 -8.84 -14.78
N HIS A 133 -9.34 -8.79 -13.48
CA HIS A 133 -9.50 -9.96 -12.60
C HIS A 133 -10.97 -10.36 -12.34
N LYS A 134 -11.88 -10.06 -13.27
CA LYS A 134 -13.33 -10.37 -13.14
C LYS A 134 -13.59 -11.86 -12.89
N ALA A 135 -12.78 -12.75 -13.47
CA ALA A 135 -12.90 -14.19 -13.28
C ALA A 135 -12.67 -14.65 -11.82
N PHE A 136 -12.07 -13.81 -10.99
CA PHE A 136 -11.84 -14.04 -9.56
C PHE A 136 -12.89 -13.39 -8.65
N GLY A 137 -14.06 -13.03 -9.18
CA GLY A 137 -15.13 -12.40 -8.40
C GLY A 137 -14.87 -10.92 -8.09
N VAL A 138 -14.01 -10.26 -8.86
CA VAL A 138 -13.71 -8.84 -8.70
C VAL A 138 -14.72 -7.98 -9.46
N THR A 139 -15.36 -7.06 -8.75
CA THR A 139 -16.23 -6.02 -9.30
C THR A 139 -15.56 -4.66 -9.12
N THR A 140 -15.46 -3.90 -10.20
CA THR A 140 -14.92 -2.54 -10.17
C THR A 140 -16.02 -1.54 -10.55
N PHE A 141 -16.18 -0.53 -9.70
CA PHE A 141 -17.14 0.57 -9.92
C PHE A 141 -16.37 1.90 -9.96
N GLN A 142 -16.40 2.56 -11.11
CA GLN A 142 -15.92 3.93 -11.24
C GLN A 142 -17.05 4.90 -10.93
N ALA A 143 -16.91 5.61 -9.81
CA ALA A 143 -17.88 6.60 -9.36
C ALA A 143 -17.66 7.98 -10.03
N GLU A 144 -18.59 8.91 -9.83
CA GLU A 144 -18.47 10.28 -10.31
C GLU A 144 -17.52 11.15 -9.46
N ASP A 145 -17.35 10.80 -8.18
CA ASP A 145 -16.43 11.42 -7.22
C ASP A 145 -15.99 10.47 -6.12
N GLU A 146 -15.14 10.93 -5.22
CA GLU A 146 -14.60 10.15 -4.10
C GLU A 146 -15.66 9.80 -3.05
N ILE A 147 -16.67 10.64 -2.85
CA ILE A 147 -17.75 10.44 -1.87
C ILE A 147 -18.66 9.30 -2.36
N ALA A 148 -19.07 9.35 -3.61
CA ALA A 148 -19.85 8.27 -4.23
C ALA A 148 -19.06 6.95 -4.26
N ALA A 149 -17.74 7.01 -4.51
CA ALA A 149 -16.87 5.84 -4.53
C ALA A 149 -16.82 5.11 -3.16
N VAL A 150 -16.59 5.84 -2.07
CA VAL A 150 -16.55 5.24 -0.74
C VAL A 150 -17.94 4.80 -0.27
N GLY A 151 -18.98 5.54 -0.62
CA GLY A 151 -20.38 5.15 -0.35
C GLY A 151 -20.75 3.81 -0.97
N ALA A 152 -20.37 3.59 -2.25
CA ALA A 152 -20.57 2.30 -2.92
C ALA A 152 -19.79 1.17 -2.23
N ALA A 153 -18.53 1.42 -1.80
CA ALA A 153 -17.73 0.44 -1.07
C ALA A 153 -18.37 0.08 0.30
N ILE A 154 -18.88 1.06 1.05
CA ILE A 154 -19.60 0.81 2.32
C ILE A 154 -20.84 -0.05 2.08
N GLY A 155 -21.62 0.25 1.05
CA GLY A 155 -22.78 -0.57 0.67
C GLY A 155 -22.40 -2.01 0.30
N ALA A 156 -21.31 -2.20 -0.44
CA ALA A 156 -20.80 -3.52 -0.79
C ALA A 156 -20.32 -4.30 0.45
N SER A 157 -19.64 -3.65 1.39
CA SER A 157 -19.25 -4.24 2.67
C SER A 157 -20.48 -4.69 3.49
N TYR A 158 -21.50 -3.84 3.56
CA TYR A 158 -22.77 -4.21 4.21
C TYR A 158 -23.38 -5.45 3.56
N GLY A 159 -23.31 -5.57 2.24
CA GLY A 159 -23.80 -6.72 1.47
C GLY A 159 -22.90 -7.97 1.54
N GLY A 160 -21.81 -7.96 2.29
CA GLY A 160 -20.95 -9.13 2.50
C GLY A 160 -19.79 -9.27 1.50
N SER A 161 -19.45 -8.21 0.77
CA SER A 161 -18.24 -8.19 -0.08
C SER A 161 -17.03 -7.70 0.71
N LEU A 162 -15.83 -8.14 0.32
CA LEU A 162 -14.61 -7.41 0.64
C LEU A 162 -14.64 -6.07 -0.10
N ALA A 163 -14.74 -4.98 0.65
CA ALA A 163 -14.87 -3.65 0.08
C ALA A 163 -13.56 -2.87 0.16
N VAL A 164 -13.20 -2.27 -0.95
CA VAL A 164 -12.02 -1.41 -1.05
C VAL A 164 -12.35 -0.12 -1.79
N THR A 165 -11.77 0.97 -1.38
CA THR A 165 -11.77 2.24 -2.13
C THR A 165 -10.34 2.75 -2.24
N THR A 166 -9.99 3.28 -3.40
CA THR A 166 -8.64 3.78 -3.67
C THR A 166 -8.66 5.28 -3.94
N THR A 167 -7.61 5.97 -3.46
CA THR A 167 -7.50 7.42 -3.61
C THR A 167 -6.05 7.91 -3.42
N SER A 168 -5.89 9.21 -3.32
CA SER A 168 -4.71 9.96 -2.90
C SER A 168 -5.15 11.05 -1.92
N GLY A 169 -4.23 11.78 -1.30
CA GLY A 169 -4.51 12.74 -0.23
C GLY A 169 -5.76 13.62 -0.37
N PRO A 170 -6.01 14.28 -1.53
CA PRO A 170 -7.24 15.07 -1.70
C PRO A 170 -8.51 14.25 -1.52
N GLY A 171 -8.54 13.03 -2.06
CA GLY A 171 -9.70 12.17 -1.94
C GLY A 171 -9.81 11.50 -0.55
N LEU A 172 -8.70 11.28 0.16
CA LEU A 172 -8.74 10.85 1.56
C LEU A 172 -9.50 11.89 2.42
N ALA A 173 -9.23 13.17 2.19
CA ALA A 173 -9.94 14.25 2.87
C ALA A 173 -11.44 14.27 2.54
N LEU A 174 -11.82 14.09 1.27
CA LEU A 174 -13.22 14.03 0.84
C LEU A 174 -13.98 12.81 1.39
N LYS A 175 -13.29 11.71 1.65
CA LYS A 175 -13.85 10.48 2.24
C LYS A 175 -13.99 10.55 3.78
N GLY A 176 -13.53 11.60 4.42
CA GLY A 176 -13.43 11.72 5.88
C GLY A 176 -14.72 11.41 6.62
N GLU A 177 -15.85 11.99 6.21
CA GLU A 177 -17.17 11.73 6.82
C GLU A 177 -17.62 10.29 6.60
N ALA A 178 -17.50 9.77 5.39
CA ALA A 178 -17.90 8.40 5.08
C ALA A 178 -17.05 7.35 5.82
N MET A 179 -15.76 7.62 6.06
CA MET A 179 -14.94 6.78 6.95
C MET A 179 -15.47 6.80 8.39
N GLY A 180 -15.89 7.96 8.90
CA GLY A 180 -16.56 8.08 10.19
C GLY A 180 -17.86 7.27 10.25
N LEU A 181 -18.66 7.30 9.18
CA LEU A 181 -19.82 6.45 9.03
C LEU A 181 -19.44 4.96 9.10
N ALA A 182 -18.43 4.52 8.36
CA ALA A 182 -17.99 3.12 8.37
C ALA A 182 -17.52 2.66 9.76
N VAL A 183 -16.84 3.53 10.53
CA VAL A 183 -16.49 3.28 11.95
C VAL A 183 -17.76 3.13 12.81
N SER A 184 -18.75 4.00 12.63
CA SER A 184 -20.00 3.96 13.37
C SER A 184 -20.86 2.73 13.03
N LEU A 185 -20.87 2.31 11.77
CA LEU A 185 -21.53 1.09 11.30
C LEU A 185 -20.78 -0.19 11.68
N GLU A 186 -19.51 -0.07 12.02
CA GLU A 186 -18.58 -1.19 12.25
C GLU A 186 -18.58 -2.18 11.07
N LEU A 187 -18.17 -1.69 9.91
CA LEU A 187 -18.08 -2.46 8.66
C LEU A 187 -16.63 -2.61 8.20
N PRO A 188 -16.22 -3.80 7.74
CA PRO A 188 -14.90 -4.00 7.15
C PRO A 188 -14.77 -3.23 5.83
N LEU A 189 -13.78 -2.34 5.75
CA LEU A 189 -13.50 -1.53 4.58
C LEU A 189 -12.00 -1.26 4.50
N VAL A 190 -11.39 -1.42 3.33
CA VAL A 190 -10.00 -0.97 3.12
C VAL A 190 -9.99 0.31 2.31
N VAL A 191 -9.38 1.35 2.86
CA VAL A 191 -9.16 2.64 2.20
C VAL A 191 -7.69 2.74 1.82
N VAL A 192 -7.40 2.61 0.54
CA VAL A 192 -6.04 2.71 0.02
C VAL A 192 -5.74 4.15 -0.37
N ASP A 193 -4.79 4.75 0.30
CA ASP A 193 -4.27 6.07 -0.01
C ASP A 193 -2.86 5.95 -0.62
N ILE A 194 -2.74 6.31 -1.89
CA ILE A 194 -1.45 6.41 -2.58
C ILE A 194 -1.00 7.86 -2.48
N GLN A 195 -0.20 8.16 -1.47
CA GLN A 195 0.24 9.50 -1.14
C GLN A 195 1.03 10.15 -2.28
N ARG A 196 0.83 11.44 -2.47
CA ARG A 196 1.53 12.28 -3.45
C ARG A 196 1.76 13.68 -2.91
N GLY A 197 2.59 14.47 -3.59
CA GLY A 197 2.84 15.86 -3.22
C GLY A 197 1.57 16.69 -3.16
N GLY A 198 1.29 17.29 -1.99
CA GLY A 198 0.17 18.19 -1.71
C GLY A 198 0.61 19.65 -1.62
N PRO A 199 -0.25 20.57 -1.16
CA PRO A 199 -1.68 20.39 -0.86
C PRO A 199 -2.59 20.43 -2.08
N SER A 200 -3.87 20.06 -1.93
CA SER A 200 -4.89 20.00 -2.99
C SER A 200 -4.46 19.09 -4.14
N THR A 201 -4.61 19.53 -5.40
CA THR A 201 -4.14 18.77 -6.58
C THR A 201 -2.62 18.56 -6.55
N GLY A 202 -1.88 19.50 -6.00
CA GLY A 202 -0.46 19.43 -5.71
C GLY A 202 0.40 18.98 -6.88
N LEU A 203 1.22 17.96 -6.64
CA LEU A 203 2.16 17.37 -7.57
C LEU A 203 1.79 15.91 -7.83
N PRO A 204 0.88 15.59 -8.76
CA PRO A 204 0.28 14.27 -8.92
C PRO A 204 1.27 13.11 -9.13
N THR A 205 2.45 13.39 -9.69
CA THR A 205 3.48 12.38 -10.01
C THR A 205 4.68 12.44 -9.08
N LYS A 206 4.61 13.22 -7.99
CA LYS A 206 5.71 13.39 -7.04
C LYS A 206 5.41 12.72 -5.71
N THR A 207 6.43 12.08 -5.15
CA THR A 207 6.32 11.30 -3.93
C THR A 207 6.39 12.21 -2.71
N GLU A 208 5.43 12.05 -1.81
CA GLU A 208 5.45 12.55 -0.43
C GLU A 208 4.84 11.52 0.51
N GLN A 209 5.12 11.64 1.80
CA GLN A 209 4.50 10.87 2.89
C GLN A 209 3.68 11.84 3.77
N SER A 210 2.81 12.65 3.15
CA SER A 210 2.21 13.82 3.77
C SER A 210 0.87 13.57 4.47
N ASP A 211 0.31 12.36 4.37
CA ASP A 211 -1.07 12.10 4.76
C ASP A 211 -1.22 11.35 6.10
N LEU A 212 -0.12 11.04 6.80
CA LEU A 212 -0.17 10.28 8.07
C LEU A 212 -1.01 10.99 9.14
N LEU A 213 -0.79 12.29 9.39
CA LEU A 213 -1.59 13.01 10.39
C LEU A 213 -3.05 13.19 9.96
N ALA A 214 -3.32 13.33 8.65
CA ALA A 214 -4.68 13.33 8.13
C ALA A 214 -5.35 11.96 8.32
N ALA A 215 -4.62 10.87 8.12
CA ALA A 215 -5.10 9.51 8.36
C ALA A 215 -5.34 9.23 9.85
N LEU A 216 -4.52 9.76 10.74
CA LEU A 216 -4.69 9.62 12.20
C LEU A 216 -5.83 10.47 12.73
N TYR A 217 -5.85 11.78 12.42
CA TYR A 217 -6.66 12.78 13.10
C TYR A 217 -7.62 13.55 12.20
N GLY A 218 -7.63 13.31 10.89
CA GLY A 218 -8.38 14.09 9.90
C GLY A 218 -9.88 13.82 9.84
N ARG A 219 -10.48 13.29 10.89
CA ARG A 219 -11.93 13.04 10.99
C ARG A 219 -12.53 13.78 12.19
N HIS A 220 -13.83 14.06 12.12
CA HIS A 220 -14.53 14.65 13.27
C HIS A 220 -14.92 13.56 14.29
N GLY A 221 -15.07 13.94 15.56
CA GLY A 221 -15.35 13.04 16.67
C GLY A 221 -14.20 12.10 16.99
N GLU A 222 -14.37 11.25 18.01
CA GLU A 222 -13.43 10.19 18.36
C GLU A 222 -13.59 9.01 17.41
N CYS A 223 -12.78 9.01 16.37
CA CYS A 223 -12.92 8.11 15.23
C CYS A 223 -11.58 7.42 14.88
N PRO A 224 -11.08 6.52 15.75
CA PRO A 224 -9.83 5.83 15.52
C PRO A 224 -9.98 4.79 14.41
N ILE A 225 -8.98 4.71 13.51
CA ILE A 225 -8.93 3.75 12.40
C ILE A 225 -7.53 3.14 12.36
N PRO A 226 -7.39 1.81 12.21
CA PRO A 226 -6.08 1.19 11.98
C PRO A 226 -5.43 1.72 10.70
N ILE A 227 -4.10 1.92 10.78
CA ILE A 227 -3.31 2.41 9.66
C ILE A 227 -2.13 1.48 9.44
N VAL A 228 -2.01 0.94 8.23
CA VAL A 228 -0.89 0.12 7.81
C VAL A 228 -0.16 0.76 6.63
N ALA A 229 1.15 0.52 6.52
CA ALA A 229 1.97 1.08 5.46
C ALA A 229 2.97 0.05 4.92
N PRO A 230 2.93 -0.28 3.61
CA PRO A 230 3.97 -1.09 2.99
C PRO A 230 5.30 -0.32 2.94
N CYS A 231 6.42 -1.04 2.90
CA CYS A 231 7.75 -0.46 2.85
C CYS A 231 8.54 -0.78 1.57
N THR A 232 8.07 -1.73 0.75
CA THR A 232 8.59 -2.02 -0.60
C THR A 232 7.44 -2.28 -1.57
N PRO A 233 7.69 -2.24 -2.90
CA PRO A 233 6.67 -2.60 -3.87
C PRO A 233 6.05 -3.98 -3.65
N GLY A 234 6.85 -5.01 -3.39
CA GLY A 234 6.34 -6.36 -3.12
C GLY A 234 5.59 -6.47 -1.78
N ASP A 235 5.99 -5.67 -0.78
CA ASP A 235 5.31 -5.61 0.52
C ASP A 235 3.88 -5.06 0.43
N CYS A 236 3.54 -4.33 -0.65
CA CYS A 236 2.17 -3.91 -0.91
C CYS A 236 1.19 -5.09 -1.00
N PHE A 237 1.64 -6.26 -1.49
CA PHE A 237 0.85 -7.49 -1.50
C PHE A 237 0.49 -7.95 -0.08
N LEU A 238 1.50 -8.04 0.79
CA LEU A 238 1.30 -8.50 2.17
C LEU A 238 0.47 -7.51 2.99
N MET A 239 0.69 -6.20 2.78
CA MET A 239 -0.08 -5.18 3.51
C MET A 239 -1.54 -5.09 3.05
N ALA A 240 -1.86 -5.47 1.82
CA ALA A 240 -3.25 -5.61 1.38
C ALA A 240 -3.96 -6.75 2.13
N LEU A 241 -3.30 -7.90 2.31
CA LEU A 241 -3.81 -9.02 3.12
C LEU A 241 -3.97 -8.62 4.58
N GLU A 242 -2.96 -7.94 5.15
CA GLU A 242 -3.00 -7.48 6.54
C GLU A 242 -4.13 -6.47 6.79
N ALA A 243 -4.35 -5.53 5.86
CA ALA A 243 -5.45 -4.58 5.95
C ALA A 243 -6.81 -5.29 6.01
N PHE A 244 -7.04 -6.32 5.18
CA PHE A 244 -8.27 -7.11 5.24
C PHE A 244 -8.34 -8.02 6.46
N ARG A 245 -7.22 -8.61 6.92
CA ARG A 245 -7.18 -9.37 8.18
C ARG A 245 -7.69 -8.52 9.35
N ILE A 246 -7.21 -7.29 9.46
CA ILE A 246 -7.66 -6.36 10.50
C ILE A 246 -9.13 -5.98 10.26
N ALA A 247 -9.50 -5.60 9.04
CA ALA A 247 -10.85 -5.13 8.74
C ALA A 247 -11.91 -6.19 9.06
N ILE A 248 -11.69 -7.45 8.68
CA ILE A 248 -12.62 -8.57 8.91
C ILE A 248 -12.70 -8.92 10.40
N ASN A 249 -11.53 -9.13 11.04
CA ASN A 249 -11.49 -9.64 12.42
C ASN A 249 -11.99 -8.62 13.44
N TYR A 250 -11.84 -7.32 13.13
CA TYR A 250 -12.26 -6.25 14.06
C TYR A 250 -13.48 -5.49 13.60
N MET A 251 -14.08 -5.83 12.44
CA MET A 251 -15.25 -5.15 11.89
C MET A 251 -15.06 -3.62 11.90
N THR A 252 -14.05 -3.16 11.18
CA THR A 252 -13.63 -1.74 11.17
C THR A 252 -13.02 -1.37 9.82
N PRO A 253 -13.13 -0.12 9.37
CA PRO A 253 -12.32 0.35 8.25
C PRO A 253 -10.82 0.34 8.61
N VAL A 254 -9.96 0.17 7.61
CA VAL A 254 -8.50 0.22 7.71
C VAL A 254 -7.96 1.13 6.62
N ILE A 255 -7.04 2.02 6.95
CA ILE A 255 -6.32 2.84 5.97
C ILE A 255 -4.98 2.16 5.63
N LEU A 256 -4.73 1.97 4.34
CA LEU A 256 -3.44 1.52 3.84
C LEU A 256 -2.74 2.73 3.18
N LEU A 257 -1.66 3.21 3.80
CA LEU A 257 -0.86 4.32 3.31
C LEU A 257 0.31 3.80 2.47
N SER A 258 0.17 3.83 1.15
CA SER A 258 1.29 3.71 0.21
C SER A 258 1.70 5.10 -0.28
N ASP A 259 2.65 5.19 -1.17
CA ASP A 259 3.05 6.43 -1.80
C ASP A 259 3.44 6.21 -3.27
N ASN A 260 3.61 7.31 -4.02
CA ASN A 260 3.89 7.27 -5.44
C ASN A 260 5.21 6.53 -5.79
N SER A 261 6.20 6.53 -4.90
CA SER A 261 7.47 5.80 -5.13
C SER A 261 7.27 4.30 -5.06
N LEU A 262 6.53 3.82 -4.06
CA LEU A 262 6.19 2.39 -3.95
C LEU A 262 5.26 1.97 -5.07
N ALA A 263 4.22 2.78 -5.35
CA ALA A 263 3.20 2.49 -6.34
C ALA A 263 3.76 2.21 -7.73
N ASN A 264 4.74 3.03 -8.16
CA ASN A 264 5.35 2.96 -9.50
C ASN A 264 6.75 2.33 -9.50
N GLY A 265 7.40 2.24 -8.35
CA GLY A 265 8.67 1.55 -8.19
C GLY A 265 8.52 0.06 -8.46
N ALA A 266 9.50 -0.54 -9.12
CA ALA A 266 9.49 -1.97 -9.42
C ALA A 266 10.67 -2.67 -8.74
N GLU A 267 10.43 -3.91 -8.31
CA GLU A 267 11.46 -4.78 -7.76
C GLU A 267 11.29 -6.23 -8.23
N PRO A 268 12.38 -7.03 -8.25
CA PRO A 268 12.25 -8.48 -8.37
C PRO A 268 11.58 -9.01 -7.10
N TRP A 269 10.35 -9.46 -7.26
CA TRP A 269 9.53 -9.97 -6.16
C TRP A 269 9.46 -11.49 -6.19
N ARG A 270 9.85 -12.12 -5.10
CA ARG A 270 9.70 -13.57 -4.93
C ARG A 270 8.23 -13.88 -4.66
N LEU A 271 7.66 -14.78 -5.48
CA LEU A 271 6.28 -15.22 -5.26
C LEU A 271 6.17 -15.88 -3.88
N PRO A 272 5.19 -15.48 -3.05
CA PRO A 272 5.02 -16.06 -1.73
C PRO A 272 4.55 -17.51 -1.82
N ASP A 273 4.87 -18.28 -0.81
CA ASP A 273 4.24 -19.58 -0.59
C ASP A 273 2.81 -19.36 -0.09
N LEU A 274 1.83 -19.84 -0.85
CA LEU A 274 0.42 -19.66 -0.51
C LEU A 274 0.02 -20.27 0.84
N SER A 275 0.74 -21.31 1.27
CA SER A 275 0.49 -21.97 2.57
C SER A 275 0.87 -21.09 3.79
N THR A 276 1.66 -20.04 3.56
CA THR A 276 2.07 -19.10 4.62
C THR A 276 1.20 -17.85 4.71
N LEU A 277 0.22 -17.72 3.82
CA LEU A 277 -0.68 -16.57 3.83
C LEU A 277 -1.70 -16.68 4.98
N PRO A 278 -2.18 -15.54 5.51
CA PRO A 278 -3.11 -15.54 6.64
C PRO A 278 -4.46 -16.16 6.26
N ASP A 279 -5.12 -16.77 7.23
CA ASP A 279 -6.54 -17.13 7.13
C ASP A 279 -7.38 -15.86 7.20
N LEU A 280 -8.21 -15.65 6.19
CA LEU A 280 -9.14 -14.51 6.08
C LEU A 280 -10.60 -14.96 6.07
N THR A 281 -10.88 -16.19 6.49
CA THR A 281 -12.24 -16.72 6.53
C THR A 281 -13.12 -15.88 7.46
N PRO A 282 -14.21 -15.26 6.96
CA PRO A 282 -15.07 -14.44 7.79
C PRO A 282 -15.93 -15.31 8.73
N ASN A 283 -16.15 -14.83 9.93
CA ASN A 283 -17.07 -15.45 10.88
C ASN A 283 -18.45 -14.78 10.80
N PHE A 284 -19.30 -15.25 9.87
CA PHE A 284 -20.66 -14.76 9.76
C PHE A 284 -21.55 -15.31 10.87
N ARG A 285 -22.34 -14.42 11.48
CA ARG A 285 -23.41 -14.82 12.39
C ARG A 285 -24.58 -15.39 11.58
N THR A 286 -25.00 -16.59 11.89
CA THR A 286 -26.12 -17.30 11.23
C THR A 286 -27.26 -17.69 12.18
N GLU A 287 -26.97 -17.82 13.49
CA GLU A 287 -27.93 -18.20 14.50
C GLU A 287 -28.67 -16.98 15.06
N ALA A 288 -30.00 -17.07 15.12
CA ALA A 288 -30.86 -16.03 15.64
C ALA A 288 -30.87 -15.96 17.18
N GLU A 289 -30.66 -17.10 17.86
CA GLU A 289 -30.65 -17.15 19.31
C GLU A 289 -29.52 -16.29 19.89
N GLY A 290 -29.87 -15.37 20.81
CA GLY A 290 -28.91 -14.47 21.45
C GLY A 290 -28.29 -13.44 20.51
N PHE A 291 -28.86 -13.22 19.30
CA PHE A 291 -28.36 -12.21 18.39
C PHE A 291 -28.69 -10.79 18.83
N HIS A 292 -27.69 -9.98 19.01
CA HIS A 292 -27.76 -8.53 19.11
C HIS A 292 -26.72 -7.92 18.15
N PRO A 293 -27.08 -6.95 17.32
CA PRO A 293 -26.22 -6.49 16.22
C PRO A 293 -24.90 -5.83 16.65
N TYR A 294 -24.81 -5.42 17.91
CA TYR A 294 -23.62 -4.81 18.51
C TYR A 294 -23.12 -5.54 19.77
N LEU A 295 -23.60 -6.75 20.04
CA LEU A 295 -23.04 -7.61 21.10
C LEU A 295 -21.64 -8.06 20.66
N ARG A 296 -20.65 -7.32 21.12
CA ARG A 296 -19.28 -7.45 20.67
C ARG A 296 -18.55 -8.61 21.32
N ASP A 297 -17.65 -9.21 20.58
CA ASP A 297 -16.68 -10.14 21.09
C ASP A 297 -15.83 -9.48 22.19
N PRO A 298 -15.59 -10.14 23.34
CA PRO A 298 -14.90 -9.54 24.47
C PRO A 298 -13.41 -9.26 24.25
N GLU A 299 -12.76 -9.95 23.30
CA GLU A 299 -11.32 -9.82 23.02
C GLU A 299 -11.05 -8.82 21.89
N THR A 300 -11.75 -8.96 20.78
CA THR A 300 -11.57 -8.13 19.58
C THR A 300 -12.43 -6.87 19.59
N HIS A 301 -13.46 -6.82 20.41
CA HIS A 301 -14.53 -5.81 20.38
C HIS A 301 -15.25 -5.69 19.03
N ALA A 302 -15.14 -6.71 18.17
CA ALA A 302 -15.85 -6.78 16.91
C ALA A 302 -17.32 -7.11 17.14
N ARG A 303 -18.22 -6.44 16.41
CA ARG A 303 -19.62 -6.82 16.38
C ARG A 303 -19.80 -8.08 15.52
N PRO A 304 -20.89 -8.87 15.72
CA PRO A 304 -21.20 -9.97 14.83
C PRO A 304 -21.48 -9.47 13.40
N TRP A 305 -20.92 -10.16 12.41
CA TRP A 305 -21.19 -9.87 11.01
C TRP A 305 -22.35 -10.70 10.52
N ALA A 306 -23.55 -10.10 10.55
CA ALA A 306 -24.76 -10.70 10.02
C ALA A 306 -25.08 -10.10 8.65
N LEU A 307 -25.26 -10.96 7.64
CA LEU A 307 -25.55 -10.49 6.28
C LEU A 307 -27.03 -10.16 6.12
N PRO A 308 -27.37 -9.12 5.33
CA PRO A 308 -28.76 -8.84 4.97
C PRO A 308 -29.44 -10.05 4.34
N GLY A 309 -30.66 -10.35 4.79
CA GLY A 309 -31.43 -11.50 4.31
C GLY A 309 -31.21 -12.80 5.09
N THR A 310 -30.35 -12.84 6.11
CA THR A 310 -30.24 -13.97 7.02
C THR A 310 -31.46 -14.02 7.92
N PRO A 311 -32.28 -15.08 7.87
CA PRO A 311 -33.56 -15.16 8.63
C PRO A 311 -33.35 -15.04 10.14
N GLY A 312 -34.12 -14.18 10.81
CA GLY A 312 -34.07 -13.95 12.26
C GLY A 312 -32.88 -13.03 12.69
N LEU A 313 -32.09 -12.51 11.75
CA LEU A 313 -31.03 -11.56 12.02
C LEU A 313 -31.34 -10.17 11.43
N GLU A 314 -32.58 -9.88 11.19
CA GLU A 314 -33.02 -8.57 10.69
C GLU A 314 -32.66 -7.49 11.71
N HIS A 315 -31.85 -6.52 11.29
CA HIS A 315 -31.39 -5.44 12.16
C HIS A 315 -31.13 -4.17 11.36
N ARG A 316 -31.03 -3.07 12.07
CA ARG A 316 -30.72 -1.78 11.50
C ARG A 316 -29.27 -1.41 11.80
N LEU A 317 -28.57 -0.90 10.79
CA LEU A 317 -27.34 -0.16 10.93
C LEU A 317 -27.57 1.31 10.59
N GLY A 318 -26.94 2.22 11.33
CA GLY A 318 -27.08 3.66 11.10
C GLY A 318 -25.96 4.45 11.76
N GLY A 319 -25.75 5.67 11.26
CA GLY A 319 -24.70 6.57 11.75
C GLY A 319 -25.04 7.28 13.07
N LEU A 320 -26.31 7.23 13.53
CA LEU A 320 -26.65 7.79 14.83
C LEU A 320 -26.04 6.98 15.97
N GLU A 321 -25.76 7.63 17.10
CA GLU A 321 -25.27 6.93 18.28
C GLU A 321 -26.33 5.92 18.77
N LYS A 322 -25.87 4.79 19.22
CA LYS A 322 -26.68 3.64 19.51
C LYS A 322 -26.26 2.94 20.79
N ASP A 323 -27.19 2.22 21.34
CA ASP A 323 -26.92 1.33 22.47
C ASP A 323 -25.82 0.33 22.13
N HIS A 324 -24.93 0.10 23.09
CA HIS A 324 -23.72 -0.70 22.93
C HIS A 324 -23.92 -2.17 22.56
N ASP A 325 -25.16 -2.67 22.66
CA ASP A 325 -25.53 -4.06 22.49
C ASP A 325 -26.66 -4.19 21.46
N SER A 326 -27.84 -3.61 21.76
CA SER A 326 -29.03 -3.75 20.95
C SER A 326 -28.99 -3.02 19.61
N GLY A 327 -28.17 -1.98 19.49
CA GLY A 327 -28.13 -1.11 18.32
C GLY A 327 -29.30 -0.14 18.22
N ASN A 328 -30.19 -0.06 19.21
CA ASN A 328 -31.22 0.95 19.28
C ASN A 328 -30.61 2.34 19.47
N ILE A 329 -31.25 3.37 18.90
CA ILE A 329 -30.77 4.76 19.07
C ILE A 329 -30.76 5.10 20.56
N ASN A 330 -29.62 5.59 21.03
CA ASN A 330 -29.43 5.92 22.44
C ASN A 330 -28.56 7.19 22.56
N TYR A 331 -29.08 8.25 23.18
CA TYR A 331 -28.40 9.53 23.38
C TYR A 331 -27.96 9.75 24.83
N GLU A 332 -28.04 8.71 25.69
CA GLU A 332 -27.58 8.84 27.07
C GLU A 332 -26.06 9.09 27.11
N PRO A 333 -25.58 10.08 27.89
CA PRO A 333 -24.17 10.45 27.95
C PRO A 333 -23.23 9.30 28.33
N GLU A 334 -23.65 8.46 29.26
CA GLU A 334 -22.89 7.29 29.72
C GLU A 334 -22.74 6.24 28.61
N ASN A 335 -23.76 6.07 27.79
CA ASN A 335 -23.68 5.19 26.62
C ASN A 335 -22.73 5.74 25.57
N HIS A 336 -22.78 7.05 25.31
CA HIS A 336 -21.87 7.69 24.37
C HIS A 336 -20.40 7.54 24.80
N GLU A 337 -20.07 7.83 26.07
CA GLU A 337 -18.73 7.61 26.60
C GLU A 337 -18.28 6.16 26.47
N ARG A 338 -19.16 5.21 26.78
CA ARG A 338 -18.89 3.76 26.60
C ARG A 338 -18.59 3.42 25.16
N MET A 339 -19.34 3.95 24.19
CA MET A 339 -19.14 3.69 22.76
C MET A 339 -17.80 4.28 22.27
N VAL A 340 -17.39 5.44 22.74
CA VAL A 340 -16.07 6.03 22.46
C VAL A 340 -14.97 5.08 22.95
N ARG A 341 -15.04 4.64 24.21
CA ARG A 341 -14.05 3.71 24.80
C ARG A 341 -13.98 2.38 24.09
N VAL A 342 -15.13 1.84 23.66
CA VAL A 342 -15.18 0.58 22.91
C VAL A 342 -14.53 0.73 21.54
N ARG A 343 -14.77 1.83 20.83
CA ARG A 343 -14.10 2.11 19.54
C ARG A 343 -12.57 2.19 19.70
N GLU A 344 -12.10 2.86 20.76
CA GLU A 344 -10.67 2.92 21.05
C GLU A 344 -10.11 1.54 21.41
N ALA A 345 -10.75 0.84 22.35
CA ALA A 345 -10.33 -0.49 22.79
C ALA A 345 -10.24 -1.51 21.63
N LYS A 346 -11.18 -1.44 20.66
CA LYS A 346 -11.16 -2.25 19.44
C LYS A 346 -9.86 -2.04 18.65
N ILE A 347 -9.45 -0.79 18.46
CA ILE A 347 -8.23 -0.50 17.70
C ILE A 347 -6.99 -0.92 18.50
N GLN A 348 -6.95 -0.69 19.81
CA GLN A 348 -5.85 -1.14 20.67
C GLN A 348 -5.74 -2.68 20.72
N ALA A 349 -6.86 -3.41 20.62
CA ALA A 349 -6.83 -4.87 20.58
C ALA A 349 -6.09 -5.42 19.35
N VAL A 350 -6.01 -4.67 18.24
CA VAL A 350 -5.21 -5.04 17.06
C VAL A 350 -3.73 -5.19 17.44
N ALA A 351 -3.18 -4.29 18.28
CA ALA A 351 -1.78 -4.31 18.68
C ALA A 351 -1.34 -5.64 19.29
N LYS A 352 -2.25 -6.31 20.04
CA LYS A 352 -2.01 -7.61 20.69
C LYS A 352 -1.76 -8.75 19.71
N THR A 353 -2.18 -8.61 18.45
CA THR A 353 -2.01 -9.62 17.40
C THR A 353 -0.84 -9.34 16.46
N LEU A 354 -0.12 -8.25 16.69
CA LEU A 354 1.04 -7.90 15.89
C LEU A 354 2.26 -8.72 16.32
N ALA A 355 3.06 -9.14 15.34
CA ALA A 355 4.33 -9.77 15.64
C ALA A 355 5.29 -8.78 16.30
N PRO A 356 6.19 -9.26 17.20
CA PRO A 356 7.21 -8.40 17.79
C PRO A 356 8.05 -7.68 16.74
N LEU A 357 8.48 -6.47 17.06
CA LEU A 357 9.28 -5.64 16.17
C LEU A 357 10.67 -6.24 15.93
N GLU A 358 11.07 -6.24 14.67
CA GLU A 358 12.40 -6.69 14.25
C GLU A 358 13.31 -5.51 13.97
N VAL A 359 14.40 -5.41 14.73
CA VAL A 359 15.45 -4.41 14.54
C VAL A 359 16.55 -4.98 13.66
N MET A 360 16.85 -4.34 12.55
CA MET A 360 18.00 -4.68 11.71
C MET A 360 19.28 -4.12 12.33
N GLY A 361 20.15 -5.01 12.81
CA GLY A 361 21.35 -4.70 13.59
C GLY A 361 21.17 -4.98 15.08
N PRO A 362 22.09 -4.50 15.93
CA PRO A 362 22.02 -4.70 17.37
C PRO A 362 20.71 -4.15 17.96
N LYS A 363 20.07 -4.92 18.84
CA LYS A 363 18.81 -4.54 19.50
C LYS A 363 18.98 -3.44 20.55
N GLN A 364 20.22 -3.13 20.95
CA GLN A 364 20.61 -2.03 21.81
C GLN A 364 21.83 -1.35 21.19
N ASN A 365 21.76 -0.03 20.97
CA ASN A 365 22.80 0.70 20.24
C ASN A 365 22.71 2.21 20.51
N GLU A 366 23.62 3.00 19.93
CA GLU A 366 23.62 4.47 20.05
C GLU A 366 22.46 5.10 19.26
N VAL A 367 22.25 4.64 18.00
CA VAL A 367 21.27 5.26 17.09
C VAL A 367 20.29 4.21 16.54
N LEU A 368 19.01 4.48 16.67
CA LEU A 368 17.95 3.79 15.95
C LEU A 368 17.38 4.70 14.87
N VAL A 369 17.46 4.26 13.63
CA VAL A 369 16.72 4.86 12.51
C VAL A 369 15.33 4.23 12.47
N VAL A 370 14.28 5.02 12.68
CA VAL A 370 12.88 4.56 12.59
C VAL A 370 12.29 5.09 11.29
N THR A 371 11.77 4.22 10.45
CA THR A 371 11.27 4.56 9.11
C THR A 371 9.94 3.87 8.81
N TRP A 372 9.24 4.35 7.78
CA TRP A 372 8.01 3.77 7.25
C TRP A 372 7.86 4.09 5.76
N GLY A 373 6.98 3.38 5.06
CA GLY A 373 6.71 3.66 3.65
C GLY A 373 7.98 3.62 2.79
N SER A 374 8.01 4.38 1.72
CA SER A 374 9.13 4.40 0.76
C SER A 374 10.45 4.97 1.32
N SER A 375 10.44 5.64 2.49
CA SER A 375 11.69 6.06 3.15
C SER A 375 12.53 4.88 3.66
N TYR A 376 11.95 3.66 3.72
CA TYR A 376 12.64 2.44 4.12
C TYR A 376 13.85 2.11 3.24
N GLY A 377 13.67 2.05 1.92
CA GLY A 377 14.75 1.66 1.00
C GLY A 377 16.03 2.49 1.14
N PRO A 378 15.95 3.82 1.01
CA PRO A 378 17.11 4.72 1.23
C PRO A 378 17.68 4.61 2.64
N SER A 379 16.84 4.51 3.68
CA SER A 379 17.28 4.37 5.07
C SER A 379 18.04 3.08 5.30
N ARG A 380 17.54 1.97 4.78
CA ARG A 380 18.22 0.66 4.84
C ARG A 380 19.60 0.72 4.18
N SER A 381 19.67 1.25 2.97
CA SER A 381 20.95 1.38 2.26
C SER A 381 21.97 2.24 3.01
N ALA A 382 21.50 3.32 3.65
CA ALA A 382 22.35 4.19 4.46
C ALA A 382 22.86 3.47 5.73
N VAL A 383 21.95 2.78 6.45
CA VAL A 383 22.29 2.04 7.67
C VAL A 383 23.26 0.89 7.36
N GLU A 384 23.05 0.10 6.30
CA GLU A 384 23.96 -0.97 5.87
C GLU A 384 25.37 -0.43 5.60
N LYS A 385 25.48 0.72 4.93
CA LYS A 385 26.78 1.38 4.67
C LYS A 385 27.46 1.85 5.94
N LEU A 386 26.72 2.42 6.88
CA LEU A 386 27.26 2.88 8.17
C LEU A 386 27.70 1.70 9.03
N GLN A 387 26.91 0.63 9.08
CA GLN A 387 27.27 -0.61 9.79
C GLN A 387 28.55 -1.24 9.20
N ALA A 388 28.71 -1.25 7.88
CA ALA A 388 29.92 -1.73 7.23
C ALA A 388 31.18 -0.88 7.57
N GLN A 389 30.97 0.37 8.01
CA GLN A 389 32.01 1.28 8.52
C GLN A 389 32.20 1.17 10.05
N GLY A 390 31.53 0.24 10.71
CA GLY A 390 31.60 0.05 12.16
C GLY A 390 30.81 1.07 12.99
N GLN A 391 29.92 1.85 12.36
CA GLN A 391 29.11 2.81 13.09
C GLN A 391 27.97 2.14 13.88
N PRO A 392 27.69 2.59 15.12
CA PRO A 392 26.71 2.00 16.03
C PRO A 392 25.28 2.45 15.66
N VAL A 393 24.73 1.96 14.58
CA VAL A 393 23.41 2.31 14.06
C VAL A 393 22.57 1.06 13.77
N SER A 394 21.28 1.14 14.07
CA SER A 394 20.30 0.09 13.78
C SER A 394 19.09 0.68 13.06
N LEU A 395 18.29 -0.17 12.39
CA LEU A 395 17.10 0.25 11.65
C LEU A 395 15.86 -0.49 12.13
N LEU A 396 14.77 0.25 12.29
CA LEU A 396 13.43 -0.26 12.52
C LEU A 396 12.50 0.26 11.42
N VAL A 397 11.71 -0.63 10.82
CA VAL A 397 10.62 -0.24 9.92
C VAL A 397 9.27 -0.44 10.61
N LEU A 398 8.42 0.58 10.60
CA LEU A 398 7.05 0.50 11.08
C LEU A 398 6.11 0.26 9.91
N ARG A 399 5.40 -0.86 9.96
CA ARG A 399 4.36 -1.23 8.99
C ARG A 399 2.95 -1.02 9.54
N HIS A 400 2.81 -0.88 10.86
CA HIS A 400 1.59 -0.50 11.57
C HIS A 400 1.83 0.85 12.23
N LEU A 401 1.04 1.84 11.83
CA LEU A 401 1.16 3.23 12.29
C LEU A 401 0.04 3.62 13.25
N ASN A 402 -1.04 2.84 13.26
CA ASN A 402 -2.12 2.87 14.25
C ASN A 402 -2.86 1.52 14.28
N PRO A 403 -2.98 0.82 15.42
CA PRO A 403 -2.21 1.11 16.63
C PRO A 403 -0.72 0.88 16.39
N LEU A 404 0.10 1.54 17.18
CA LEU A 404 1.53 1.25 17.22
C LEU A 404 1.76 -0.10 17.92
N PRO A 405 2.79 -0.90 17.52
CA PRO A 405 3.10 -2.17 18.18
C PRO A 405 3.40 -2.00 19.68
N GLU A 406 2.92 -2.94 20.51
CA GLU A 406 3.02 -2.85 21.98
C GLU A 406 4.47 -2.76 22.49
N ASP A 407 5.40 -3.41 21.80
CA ASP A 407 6.82 -3.44 22.18
C ASP A 407 7.61 -2.22 21.69
N LEU A 408 7.00 -1.31 20.93
CA LEU A 408 7.71 -0.17 20.35
C LEU A 408 8.37 0.73 21.41
N GLY A 409 7.65 1.05 22.49
CA GLY A 409 8.22 1.84 23.59
C GLY A 409 9.46 1.20 24.20
N THR A 410 9.44 -0.11 24.41
CA THR A 410 10.58 -0.88 24.90
C THR A 410 11.75 -0.88 23.91
N VAL A 411 11.45 -1.02 22.62
CA VAL A 411 12.49 -0.95 21.58
C VAL A 411 13.14 0.42 21.56
N LEU A 412 12.34 1.49 21.55
CA LEU A 412 12.86 2.88 21.55
C LEU A 412 13.78 3.16 22.74
N ALA A 413 13.41 2.68 23.93
CA ALA A 413 14.19 2.89 25.16
C ALA A 413 15.60 2.24 25.16
N ASN A 414 15.86 1.30 24.24
CA ASN A 414 17.17 0.65 24.11
C ASN A 414 18.19 1.48 23.29
N PHE A 415 17.81 2.67 22.83
CA PHE A 415 18.67 3.50 21.99
C PHE A 415 18.79 4.91 22.56
N ARG A 416 19.99 5.48 22.42
CA ARG A 416 20.25 6.84 22.91
C ARG A 416 19.63 7.91 22.03
N HIS A 417 19.64 7.70 20.71
CA HIS A 417 19.12 8.63 19.73
C HIS A 417 18.14 7.93 18.79
N ILE A 418 16.96 8.51 18.64
CA ILE A 418 15.93 8.06 17.71
C ILE A 418 15.93 9.01 16.52
N PHE A 419 16.28 8.52 15.33
CA PHE A 419 16.36 9.30 14.11
C PHE A 419 15.26 8.89 13.14
N VAL A 420 14.42 9.84 12.70
CA VAL A 420 13.22 9.58 11.90
C VAL A 420 13.32 10.29 10.56
N PRO A 421 13.73 9.60 9.47
CA PRO A 421 13.75 10.15 8.12
C PRO A 421 12.36 10.03 7.47
N GLU A 422 11.81 11.15 7.00
CA GLU A 422 10.49 11.21 6.38
C GLU A 422 10.46 12.18 5.19
N MET A 423 9.62 11.88 4.21
CA MET A 423 9.31 12.79 3.10
C MET A 423 8.09 13.69 3.41
N ASN A 424 8.08 14.27 4.61
CA ASN A 424 7.10 15.22 5.13
C ASN A 424 7.77 16.13 6.15
N ARG A 425 7.02 16.85 6.98
CA ARG A 425 7.54 17.76 8.02
C ARG A 425 7.69 17.10 9.38
N GLY A 426 8.00 15.79 9.44
CA GLY A 426 8.22 15.06 10.71
C GLY A 426 6.94 14.54 11.34
N GLN A 427 6.02 14.01 10.57
CA GLN A 427 4.71 13.55 11.05
C GLN A 427 4.84 12.35 11.99
N LEU A 428 5.60 11.30 11.60
CA LEU A 428 5.84 10.17 12.50
C LEU A 428 6.67 10.59 13.71
N ALA A 429 7.70 11.43 13.51
CA ALA A 429 8.49 11.95 14.64
C ALA A 429 7.60 12.67 15.66
N HIS A 430 6.58 13.42 15.21
CA HIS A 430 5.59 14.05 16.09
C HIS A 430 4.78 13.01 16.87
N VAL A 431 4.29 11.96 16.20
CA VAL A 431 3.53 10.87 16.83
C VAL A 431 4.37 10.17 17.89
N LEU A 432 5.61 9.78 17.57
CA LEU A 432 6.50 9.11 18.52
C LEU A 432 6.80 9.96 19.76
N ARG A 433 6.99 11.28 19.59
CA ARG A 433 7.17 12.22 20.71
C ARG A 433 5.94 12.28 21.60
N ALA A 434 4.75 12.33 21.00
CA ALA A 434 3.50 12.43 21.76
C ALA A 434 3.20 11.13 22.53
N GLU A 435 3.38 9.98 21.89
CA GLU A 435 3.00 8.68 22.47
C GLU A 435 4.03 8.14 23.49
N PHE A 436 5.33 8.37 23.25
CA PHE A 436 6.39 7.76 24.06
C PHE A 436 7.24 8.78 24.82
N LEU A 437 7.02 10.08 24.68
CA LEU A 437 7.81 11.15 25.29
C LEU A 437 9.31 11.04 24.99
N VAL A 438 9.65 10.52 23.82
CA VAL A 438 11.04 10.36 23.35
C VAL A 438 11.48 11.58 22.54
N ASP A 439 12.77 11.92 22.61
CA ASP A 439 13.36 12.95 21.73
C ASP A 439 13.66 12.37 20.35
N ALA A 440 12.61 12.17 19.53
CA ALA A 440 12.75 11.71 18.17
C ALA A 440 13.31 12.82 17.27
N ILE A 441 14.50 12.63 16.75
CA ILE A 441 15.18 13.58 15.85
C ILE A 441 14.57 13.45 14.46
N SER A 442 13.81 14.45 14.04
CA SER A 442 13.20 14.47 12.70
C SER A 442 14.23 14.88 11.64
N PHE A 443 14.45 14.00 10.65
CA PHE A 443 15.11 14.36 9.40
C PHE A 443 14.07 14.38 8.29
N HIS A 444 13.65 15.56 7.90
CA HIS A 444 12.56 15.73 6.97
C HIS A 444 13.01 16.44 5.69
N LYS A 445 12.56 15.91 4.55
CA LYS A 445 12.84 16.47 3.25
C LYS A 445 11.64 16.30 2.34
N VAL A 446 11.04 17.43 1.95
CA VAL A 446 9.88 17.46 1.04
C VAL A 446 10.39 17.75 -0.36
N GLN A 447 10.87 16.72 -1.04
CA GLN A 447 11.42 16.79 -2.40
C GLN A 447 11.04 15.52 -3.14
N GLY A 448 9.87 15.53 -3.73
CA GLY A 448 9.37 14.44 -4.55
C GLY A 448 9.85 14.47 -6.02
#